data_0d4c9f66c3d3d273ec7a357f744f0e94
#
_entry.id   0d4c9f66c3d3d273ec7a357f744f0e94
#
_cell.length_a   1.000
_cell.length_b   1.000
_cell.length_c   1.000
_cell.angle_alpha   90.00
_cell.angle_beta   90.00
_cell.angle_gamma   90.00
#
_symmetry.space_group_name_H-M   'P 1'
#
loop_
_entity.id
_entity.type
_entity.pdbx_description
1 polymer ?
#
loop_
_entity_poly.entity_id
_entity_poly.type
_entity_poly.pdbx_seq_one_letter_code
_entity_poly.pdbx_strand_id
1 'polypeptide(L)'
;CLAAYLEPLVEANLVPLILTSDPAVASVAPYGGLDRVYTPNPLAIGIPGREQPMLIDVSMSTITNGTVGKTHAAGGKLDHPAILTGHGEISDDPEDYFASPEGSILPLGELAFGHKGFALGLMVEALTSALSGFGRKDAPEGWGASVMVMVIDPARFGGTESFLDETDHVARRCLDSRP
;
A
#
# COMPACT_ATOMS: atom_id res chain seq x y z
N CYS A 1 -4.69 8.87 2.49
CA CYS A 1 -4.79 8.60 1.06
C CYS A 1 -3.65 9.32 0.35
N LEU A 2 -2.73 8.57 -0.26
CA LEU A 2 -1.59 9.14 -0.99
C LEU A 2 -2.03 9.71 -2.35
N ALA A 3 -3.12 9.22 -2.91
CA ALA A 3 -3.67 9.68 -4.19
C ALA A 3 -3.92 11.20 -4.23
N ALA A 4 -4.23 11.81 -3.09
CA ALA A 4 -4.45 13.25 -2.98
C ALA A 4 -3.23 14.12 -3.38
N TYR A 5 -2.05 13.54 -3.40
CA TYR A 5 -0.80 14.26 -3.76
C TYR A 5 -0.39 14.06 -5.22
N LEU A 6 -1.13 13.25 -5.98
CA LEU A 6 -0.77 12.89 -7.35
C LEU A 6 -1.26 13.90 -8.39
N GLU A 7 -2.44 14.49 -8.18
CA GLU A 7 -3.15 15.31 -9.17
C GLU A 7 -2.31 16.43 -9.81
N PRO A 8 -1.62 17.30 -9.05
CA PRO A 8 -0.89 18.42 -9.66
C PRO A 8 0.21 17.99 -10.66
N LEU A 9 0.81 16.82 -10.41
CA LEU A 9 1.86 16.28 -11.27
C LEU A 9 1.27 15.56 -12.49
N VAL A 10 0.17 14.86 -12.30
CA VAL A 10 -0.55 14.20 -13.41
C VAL A 10 -1.12 15.23 -14.38
N GLU A 11 -1.67 16.36 -13.89
CA GLU A 11 -2.13 17.48 -14.72
C GLU A 11 -0.99 18.09 -15.56
N ALA A 12 0.25 18.01 -15.06
CA ALA A 12 1.45 18.42 -15.79
C ALA A 12 2.01 17.34 -16.74
N ASN A 13 1.27 16.25 -16.99
CA ASN A 13 1.68 15.07 -17.75
C ASN A 13 2.93 14.37 -17.21
N LEU A 14 3.15 14.44 -15.90
CA LEU A 14 4.19 13.71 -15.18
C LEU A 14 3.63 12.49 -14.50
N VAL A 15 4.46 11.47 -14.27
CA VAL A 15 4.08 10.24 -13.57
C VAL A 15 4.69 10.27 -12.16
N PRO A 16 3.95 10.74 -11.14
CA PRO A 16 4.38 10.66 -9.74
C PRO A 16 4.21 9.26 -9.19
N LEU A 17 5.20 8.78 -8.43
CA LEU A 17 5.18 7.57 -7.63
C LEU A 17 5.53 7.95 -6.19
N ILE A 18 4.68 7.59 -5.24
CA ILE A 18 4.85 7.84 -3.81
C ILE A 18 4.82 6.50 -3.07
N LEU A 19 5.84 6.27 -2.26
CA LEU A 19 5.92 5.13 -1.34
C LEU A 19 6.04 5.67 0.08
N THR A 20 5.39 5.03 1.06
CA THR A 20 5.55 5.42 2.45
C THR A 20 5.51 4.22 3.39
N SER A 21 6.28 4.32 4.48
CA SER A 21 6.26 3.41 5.62
C SER A 21 6.28 4.24 6.92
N ASP A 22 5.71 3.71 7.99
CA ASP A 22 5.90 4.25 9.34
C ASP A 22 6.87 3.34 10.10
N PRO A 23 8.11 3.77 10.37
CA PRO A 23 9.10 2.94 11.04
C PRO A 23 8.83 2.70 12.52
N ALA A 24 7.94 3.49 13.16
CA ALA A 24 7.57 3.34 14.57
C ALA A 24 6.47 2.28 14.80
N VAL A 25 5.73 1.91 13.75
CA VAL A 25 4.58 1.02 13.85
C VAL A 25 4.84 -0.30 13.14
N ALA A 26 4.41 -1.42 13.72
CA ALA A 26 4.35 -2.73 13.10
C ALA A 26 2.93 -3.30 13.21
N SER A 27 2.39 -3.78 12.13
CA SER A 27 1.00 -4.28 12.06
C SER A 27 0.79 -5.46 11.10
N VAL A 28 1.74 -5.70 10.20
CA VAL A 28 1.69 -6.77 9.21
C VAL A 28 2.81 -7.77 9.51
N ALA A 29 2.48 -9.06 9.51
CA ALA A 29 3.47 -10.13 9.64
C ALA A 29 4.10 -10.47 8.28
N PRO A 30 5.34 -10.99 8.25
CA PRO A 30 5.91 -11.62 7.08
C PRO A 30 5.02 -12.79 6.61
N TYR A 31 5.03 -13.08 5.32
CA TYR A 31 4.33 -14.26 4.83
C TYR A 31 4.88 -15.53 5.48
N GLY A 32 4.00 -16.29 6.16
CA GLY A 32 4.37 -17.48 6.94
C GLY A 32 4.82 -17.20 8.37
N GLY A 33 4.88 -15.94 8.81
CA GLY A 33 5.14 -15.53 10.19
C GLY A 33 3.86 -15.09 10.90
N LEU A 34 3.93 -14.92 12.22
CA LEU A 34 2.83 -14.43 13.06
C LEU A 34 3.11 -13.03 13.61
N ASP A 35 4.38 -12.75 13.92
CA ASP A 35 4.76 -11.49 14.56
C ASP A 35 4.72 -10.33 13.57
N ARG A 36 4.21 -9.20 14.03
CA ARG A 36 4.19 -7.94 13.27
C ARG A 36 5.61 -7.43 13.02
N VAL A 37 5.94 -7.05 11.79
CA VAL A 37 7.27 -6.55 11.43
C VAL A 37 7.23 -5.20 10.75
N TYR A 38 6.25 -4.94 9.87
CA TYR A 38 6.15 -3.70 9.09
C TYR A 38 4.71 -3.19 9.05
N THR A 39 4.49 -2.01 8.48
CA THR A 39 3.14 -1.43 8.30
C THR A 39 2.53 -1.85 6.97
N PRO A 40 1.26 -1.48 6.67
CA PRO A 40 0.66 -1.68 5.36
C PRO A 40 1.44 -1.13 4.16
N ASN A 41 2.42 -0.25 4.37
CA ASN A 41 3.37 0.22 3.37
C ASN A 41 2.72 0.62 2.04
N PRO A 42 1.87 1.67 2.02
CA PRO A 42 1.15 2.03 0.80
C PRO A 42 2.07 2.58 -0.30
N LEU A 43 1.60 2.34 -1.53
CA LEU A 43 2.15 2.88 -2.76
C LEU A 43 1.05 3.63 -3.49
N ALA A 44 1.36 4.81 -4.03
CA ALA A 44 0.47 5.49 -4.96
C ALA A 44 1.22 5.92 -6.21
N ILE A 45 0.56 5.77 -7.37
CA ILE A 45 1.08 6.21 -8.65
C ILE A 45 -0.02 6.90 -9.45
N GLY A 46 0.32 8.04 -10.06
CA GLY A 46 -0.54 8.76 -10.99
C GLY A 46 -0.07 8.53 -12.42
N ILE A 47 -0.98 8.16 -13.30
CA ILE A 47 -0.71 7.91 -14.70
C ILE A 47 -1.55 8.89 -15.52
N PRO A 48 -0.94 9.89 -16.20
CA PRO A 48 -1.65 10.82 -17.05
C PRO A 48 -2.46 10.12 -18.16
N GLY A 49 -3.61 10.67 -18.47
CA GLY A 49 -4.46 10.30 -19.58
C GLY A 49 -5.11 11.55 -20.17
N ARG A 50 -5.50 11.54 -21.45
CA ARG A 50 -6.07 12.71 -22.14
C ARG A 50 -7.44 13.12 -21.60
N GLU A 51 -8.27 12.12 -21.27
CA GLU A 51 -9.61 12.35 -20.74
C GLU A 51 -9.61 12.29 -19.22
N GLN A 52 -9.06 11.23 -18.66
CA GLN A 52 -8.98 11.02 -17.21
C GLN A 52 -7.68 10.30 -16.85
N PRO A 53 -7.00 10.72 -15.77
CA PRO A 53 -5.85 10.00 -15.26
C PRO A 53 -6.27 8.70 -14.57
N MET A 54 -5.36 7.74 -14.51
CA MET A 54 -5.47 6.61 -13.60
C MET A 54 -4.72 6.92 -12.31
N LEU A 55 -5.43 6.94 -11.19
CA LEU A 55 -4.84 7.13 -9.86
C LEU A 55 -4.92 5.81 -9.11
N ILE A 56 -3.76 5.25 -8.80
CA ILE A 56 -3.62 3.99 -8.08
C ILE A 56 -3.10 4.31 -6.68
N ASP A 57 -3.78 3.85 -5.64
CA ASP A 57 -3.38 4.03 -4.24
C ASP A 57 -3.72 2.73 -3.49
N VAL A 58 -2.70 1.93 -3.21
CA VAL A 58 -2.85 0.59 -2.65
C VAL A 58 -1.90 0.36 -1.49
N SER A 59 -2.34 -0.37 -0.47
CA SER A 59 -1.46 -0.89 0.58
C SER A 59 -0.94 -2.27 0.21
N MET A 60 0.21 -2.65 0.79
CA MET A 60 0.79 -3.99 0.62
C MET A 60 0.19 -4.98 1.62
N SER A 61 -0.92 -4.61 2.27
CA SER A 61 -1.74 -5.43 3.14
C SER A 61 -3.18 -5.50 2.66
N THR A 62 -3.92 -6.49 3.11
CA THR A 62 -5.33 -6.70 2.73
C THR A 62 -6.22 -5.54 3.16
N ILE A 63 -6.00 -5.00 4.36
CA ILE A 63 -6.68 -3.82 4.92
C ILE A 63 -5.66 -2.90 5.60
N THR A 64 -6.10 -1.70 5.98
CA THR A 64 -5.26 -0.71 6.67
C THR A 64 -5.45 -0.74 8.19
N ASN A 65 -4.46 -0.22 8.94
CA ASN A 65 -4.57 0.00 10.39
C ASN A 65 -5.80 0.86 10.73
N GLY A 66 -6.09 1.86 9.91
CA GLY A 66 -7.25 2.73 10.09
C GLY A 66 -8.59 1.97 9.96
N THR A 67 -8.67 0.99 9.07
CA THR A 67 -9.84 0.12 8.93
C THR A 67 -10.04 -0.73 10.17
N VAL A 68 -8.98 -1.41 10.64
CA VAL A 68 -9.03 -2.21 11.87
C VAL A 68 -9.49 -1.36 13.06
N GLY A 69 -8.84 -0.20 13.29
CA GLY A 69 -9.16 0.66 14.42
C GLY A 69 -10.57 1.25 14.38
N LYS A 70 -11.06 1.66 13.21
CA LYS A 70 -12.43 2.18 13.04
C LYS A 70 -13.48 1.10 13.28
N THR A 71 -13.28 -0.09 12.73
CA THR A 71 -14.21 -1.21 12.89
C THR A 71 -14.27 -1.66 14.34
N HIS A 72 -13.12 -1.78 15.00
CA HIS A 72 -13.03 -2.10 16.41
C HIS A 72 -13.75 -1.06 17.29
N ALA A 73 -13.49 0.23 17.08
CA ALA A 73 -14.16 1.30 17.84
C ALA A 73 -15.69 1.34 17.64
N ALA A 74 -16.17 0.86 16.50
CA ALA A 74 -17.60 0.74 16.20
C ALA A 74 -18.23 -0.55 16.80
N GLY A 75 -17.45 -1.44 17.39
CA GLY A 75 -17.91 -2.75 17.88
C GLY A 75 -18.38 -3.67 16.76
N GLY A 76 -17.89 -3.47 15.52
CA GLY A 76 -18.26 -4.22 14.34
C GLY A 76 -17.24 -5.31 13.97
N LYS A 77 -17.52 -5.98 12.85
CA LYS A 77 -16.62 -6.94 12.21
C LYS A 77 -16.11 -6.40 10.88
N LEU A 78 -14.99 -6.92 10.42
CA LEU A 78 -14.46 -6.61 9.11
C LEU A 78 -15.35 -7.24 8.02
N ASP A 79 -15.41 -6.62 6.85
CA ASP A 79 -16.22 -7.11 5.71
C ASP A 79 -15.73 -8.46 5.18
N HIS A 80 -14.47 -8.81 5.46
CA HIS A 80 -13.86 -10.09 5.15
C HIS A 80 -12.75 -10.41 6.15
N PRO A 81 -12.39 -11.69 6.33
CA PRO A 81 -11.30 -12.08 7.22
C PRO A 81 -9.96 -11.53 6.73
N ALA A 82 -9.34 -10.64 7.51
CA ALA A 82 -8.11 -9.94 7.16
C ALA A 82 -7.07 -9.92 8.28
N ILE A 83 -7.40 -10.50 9.44
CA ILE A 83 -6.52 -10.62 10.60
C ILE A 83 -6.00 -12.06 10.68
N LEU A 84 -4.70 -12.20 10.88
CA LEU A 84 -4.08 -13.43 11.34
C LEU A 84 -3.96 -13.31 12.85
N THR A 85 -4.66 -14.16 13.60
CA THR A 85 -4.58 -14.15 15.06
C THR A 85 -3.18 -14.51 15.55
N GLY A 86 -2.84 -14.18 16.78
CA GLY A 86 -1.57 -14.61 17.38
C GLY A 86 -1.38 -16.13 17.49
N HIS A 87 -2.44 -16.92 17.19
CA HIS A 87 -2.42 -18.38 17.14
C HIS A 87 -2.39 -18.94 15.71
N GLY A 88 -2.37 -18.07 14.69
CA GLY A 88 -2.27 -18.48 13.29
C GLY A 88 -3.59 -18.78 12.59
N GLU A 89 -4.71 -18.39 13.19
CA GLU A 89 -6.05 -18.52 12.60
C GLU A 89 -6.44 -17.25 11.87
N ILE A 90 -7.28 -17.36 10.83
CA ILE A 90 -7.80 -16.19 10.11
C ILE A 90 -9.07 -15.70 10.80
N SER A 91 -9.20 -14.38 11.00
CA SER A 91 -10.33 -13.76 11.67
C SER A 91 -10.84 -12.52 10.93
N ASP A 92 -12.15 -12.26 11.05
CA ASP A 92 -12.83 -11.02 10.68
C ASP A 92 -13.09 -10.12 11.90
N ASP A 93 -12.69 -10.57 13.10
CA ASP A 93 -12.88 -9.83 14.33
C ASP A 93 -11.68 -8.90 14.59
N PRO A 94 -11.88 -7.56 14.59
CA PRO A 94 -10.79 -6.63 14.86
C PRO A 94 -10.27 -6.72 16.31
N GLU A 95 -11.01 -7.33 17.25
CA GLU A 95 -10.54 -7.60 18.62
C GLU A 95 -9.31 -8.51 18.62
N ASP A 96 -9.25 -9.49 17.71
CA ASP A 96 -8.11 -10.40 17.57
C ASP A 96 -6.81 -9.67 17.20
N TYR A 97 -6.89 -8.51 16.56
CA TYR A 97 -5.74 -7.67 16.33
C TYR A 97 -5.14 -7.11 17.63
N PHE A 98 -5.96 -6.83 18.62
CA PHE A 98 -5.55 -6.27 19.92
C PHE A 98 -5.40 -7.31 21.02
N ALA A 99 -5.69 -8.58 20.73
CA ALA A 99 -5.64 -9.69 21.69
C ALA A 99 -4.22 -9.98 22.21
N SER A 100 -4.09 -10.95 23.10
CA SER A 100 -2.79 -11.46 23.57
C SER A 100 -2.76 -12.98 23.40
N PRO A 101 -1.84 -13.52 22.57
CA PRO A 101 -0.87 -12.82 21.73
C PRO A 101 -1.53 -11.99 20.61
N GLU A 102 -0.88 -10.88 20.24
CA GLU A 102 -1.41 -9.96 19.24
C GLU A 102 -1.57 -10.60 17.86
N GLY A 103 -2.69 -10.34 17.19
CA GLY A 103 -2.86 -10.68 15.77
C GLY A 103 -2.19 -9.66 14.86
N SER A 104 -2.09 -9.96 13.58
CA SER A 104 -1.49 -9.12 12.54
C SER A 104 -2.42 -8.99 11.35
N ILE A 105 -2.26 -7.93 10.55
CA ILE A 105 -2.98 -7.77 9.28
C ILE A 105 -2.32 -8.68 8.24
N LEU A 106 -3.13 -9.38 7.46
CA LEU A 106 -2.63 -10.21 6.36
C LEU A 106 -1.99 -9.36 5.25
N PRO A 107 -0.88 -9.79 4.66
CA PRO A 107 -0.31 -9.15 3.48
C PRO A 107 -1.29 -9.25 2.29
N LEU A 108 -1.18 -8.33 1.34
CA LEU A 108 -1.96 -8.34 0.10
C LEU A 108 -1.82 -9.68 -0.62
N GLY A 109 -2.93 -10.34 -0.91
CA GLY A 109 -3.00 -11.71 -1.43
C GLY A 109 -3.22 -12.77 -0.35
N GLU A 110 -3.37 -12.36 0.92
CA GLU A 110 -3.78 -13.21 2.05
C GLU A 110 -2.87 -14.43 2.26
N LEU A 111 -3.43 -15.56 2.74
CA LEU A 111 -2.64 -16.79 2.90
C LEU A 111 -2.26 -17.43 1.57
N ALA A 112 -3.09 -17.30 0.54
CA ALA A 112 -2.85 -17.99 -0.73
C ALA A 112 -1.72 -17.34 -1.54
N PHE A 113 -1.67 -16.01 -1.60
CA PHE A 113 -0.73 -15.25 -2.44
C PHE A 113 -0.02 -14.11 -1.70
N GLY A 114 -0.12 -14.08 -0.38
CA GLY A 114 0.45 -13.02 0.47
C GLY A 114 1.97 -12.85 0.35
N HIS A 115 2.70 -13.85 -0.16
CA HIS A 115 4.11 -13.71 -0.51
C HIS A 115 4.35 -12.55 -1.50
N LYS A 116 3.38 -12.20 -2.36
CA LYS A 116 3.47 -11.08 -3.30
C LYS A 116 3.37 -9.75 -2.57
N GLY A 117 2.34 -9.59 -1.71
CA GLY A 117 2.18 -8.38 -0.89
C GLY A 117 3.35 -8.20 0.08
N PHE A 118 3.83 -9.30 0.68
CA PHE A 118 5.01 -9.27 1.53
C PHE A 118 6.26 -8.79 0.77
N ALA A 119 6.52 -9.32 -0.42
CA ALA A 119 7.66 -8.88 -1.24
C ALA A 119 7.57 -7.39 -1.60
N LEU A 120 6.38 -6.90 -1.98
CA LEU A 120 6.14 -5.48 -2.24
C LEU A 120 6.30 -4.63 -0.98
N GLY A 121 5.85 -5.12 0.18
CA GLY A 121 6.05 -4.45 1.47
C GLY A 121 7.53 -4.26 1.82
N LEU A 122 8.37 -5.29 1.57
CA LEU A 122 9.82 -5.19 1.73
C LEU A 122 10.46 -4.21 0.74
N MET A 123 9.97 -4.15 -0.50
CA MET A 123 10.40 -3.14 -1.47
C MET A 123 10.14 -1.72 -0.95
N VAL A 124 8.96 -1.47 -0.39
CA VAL A 124 8.64 -0.15 0.20
C VAL A 124 9.55 0.16 1.39
N GLU A 125 9.79 -0.78 2.31
CA GLU A 125 10.74 -0.59 3.42
C GLU A 125 12.14 -0.22 2.91
N ALA A 126 12.62 -0.92 1.88
CA ALA A 126 13.95 -0.66 1.31
C ALA A 126 14.06 0.72 0.67
N LEU A 127 13.03 1.13 -0.11
CA LEU A 127 13.05 2.40 -0.84
C LEU A 127 12.70 3.62 0.03
N THR A 128 12.10 3.42 1.18
CA THR A 128 11.78 4.50 2.13
C THR A 128 12.79 4.54 3.27
N SER A 129 12.60 3.72 4.28
CA SER A 129 13.38 3.73 5.52
C SER A 129 14.85 3.34 5.29
N ALA A 130 15.13 2.23 4.60
CA ALA A 130 16.50 1.78 4.41
C ALA A 130 17.30 2.74 3.53
N LEU A 131 16.72 3.28 2.46
CA LEU A 131 17.38 4.23 1.55
C LEU A 131 17.70 5.55 2.26
N SER A 132 16.87 6.01 3.21
CA SER A 132 17.14 7.19 4.03
C SER A 132 18.17 6.97 5.13
N GLY A 133 18.52 5.72 5.43
CA GLY A 133 19.42 5.34 6.52
C GLY A 133 18.80 5.47 7.91
N PHE A 134 17.50 5.71 8.00
CA PHE A 134 16.75 5.81 9.25
C PHE A 134 15.45 4.99 9.14
N GLY A 135 15.17 4.14 10.12
CA GLY A 135 14.01 3.26 10.07
C GLY A 135 13.78 2.44 11.33
N ARG A 136 13.21 1.26 11.18
CA ARG A 136 12.81 0.37 12.28
C ARG A 136 13.95 -0.02 13.20
N LYS A 137 15.18 -0.16 12.66
CA LYS A 137 16.38 -0.43 13.44
C LYS A 137 16.67 0.68 14.48
N ASP A 138 16.27 1.91 14.18
CA ASP A 138 16.51 3.07 15.04
C ASP A 138 15.44 3.19 16.14
N ALA A 139 14.42 2.32 16.12
CA ALA A 139 13.31 2.23 17.07
C ALA A 139 12.70 3.61 17.38
N PRO A 140 12.27 4.38 16.37
CA PRO A 140 11.71 5.71 16.60
C PRO A 140 10.43 5.63 17.43
N GLU A 141 10.22 6.65 18.27
CA GLU A 141 9.01 6.80 19.06
C GLU A 141 8.00 7.74 18.37
N GLY A 142 6.72 7.47 18.58
CA GLY A 142 5.63 8.28 18.06
C GLY A 142 5.29 7.95 16.61
N TRP A 143 4.32 8.67 16.07
CA TRP A 143 3.87 8.50 14.69
C TRP A 143 4.78 9.27 13.73
N GLY A 144 5.11 8.65 12.60
CA GLY A 144 5.94 9.26 11.57
C GLY A 144 5.73 8.62 10.21
N ALA A 145 6.48 9.11 9.24
CA ALA A 145 6.51 8.52 7.91
C ALA A 145 7.89 8.67 7.26
N SER A 146 8.42 7.57 6.77
CA SER A 146 9.50 7.58 5.79
C SER A 146 8.88 7.58 4.40
N VAL A 147 9.20 8.57 3.57
CA VAL A 147 8.55 8.78 2.27
C VAL A 147 9.60 8.82 1.16
N MET A 148 9.32 8.13 0.07
CA MET A 148 10.03 8.28 -1.20
C MET A 148 9.06 8.83 -2.25
N VAL A 149 9.48 9.88 -2.94
CA VAL A 149 8.76 10.45 -4.08
C VAL A 149 9.66 10.36 -5.31
N MET A 150 9.14 9.76 -6.37
CA MET A 150 9.75 9.74 -7.70
C MET A 150 8.80 10.40 -8.68
N VAL A 151 9.34 11.21 -9.59
CA VAL A 151 8.55 11.81 -10.67
C VAL A 151 9.25 11.49 -12.00
N ILE A 152 8.50 10.88 -12.91
CA ILE A 152 9.00 10.49 -14.24
C ILE A 152 8.38 11.43 -15.26
N ASP A 153 9.23 12.01 -16.13
CA ASP A 153 8.80 12.81 -17.26
C ASP A 153 8.78 11.93 -18.53
N PRO A 154 7.59 11.58 -19.06
CA PRO A 154 7.48 10.76 -20.27
C PRO A 154 8.17 11.35 -21.50
N ALA A 155 8.30 12.70 -21.55
CA ALA A 155 9.00 13.37 -22.65
C ALA A 155 10.49 12.98 -22.75
N ARG A 156 11.07 12.48 -21.66
CA ARG A 156 12.47 12.01 -21.61
C ARG A 156 12.66 10.56 -22.07
N PHE A 157 11.57 9.88 -22.44
CA PHE A 157 11.54 8.48 -22.91
C PHE A 157 10.94 8.40 -24.30
N GLY A 158 9.75 7.83 -24.45
CA GLY A 158 9.05 7.67 -25.72
C GLY A 158 8.31 8.92 -26.22
N GLY A 159 8.28 9.98 -25.41
CA GLY A 159 7.50 11.19 -25.66
C GLY A 159 6.14 11.19 -24.99
N THR A 160 5.66 12.38 -24.60
CA THR A 160 4.39 12.55 -23.90
C THR A 160 3.21 12.04 -24.71
N GLU A 161 3.14 12.35 -26.01
CA GLU A 161 2.03 11.96 -26.87
C GLU A 161 1.91 10.44 -26.99
N SER A 162 3.04 9.75 -27.26
CA SER A 162 3.06 8.27 -27.33
C SER A 162 2.68 7.64 -26.00
N PHE A 163 3.12 8.23 -24.89
CA PHE A 163 2.76 7.76 -23.55
C PHE A 163 1.24 7.85 -23.32
N LEU A 164 0.64 9.01 -23.63
CA LEU A 164 -0.80 9.22 -23.49
C LEU A 164 -1.61 8.29 -24.40
N ASP A 165 -1.17 8.07 -25.65
CA ASP A 165 -1.85 7.14 -26.57
C ASP A 165 -1.91 5.72 -26.00
N GLU A 166 -0.80 5.21 -25.42
CA GLU A 166 -0.74 3.87 -24.84
C GLU A 166 -1.55 3.77 -23.54
N THR A 167 -1.45 4.75 -22.65
CA THR A 167 -2.20 4.71 -21.39
C THR A 167 -3.70 4.81 -21.61
N ASP A 168 -4.16 5.66 -22.52
CA ASP A 168 -5.56 5.75 -22.92
C ASP A 168 -6.05 4.47 -23.61
N HIS A 169 -5.20 3.84 -24.44
CA HIS A 169 -5.54 2.56 -25.06
C HIS A 169 -5.79 1.49 -24.00
N VAL A 170 -4.88 1.33 -23.04
CA VAL A 170 -5.02 0.35 -21.95
C VAL A 170 -6.25 0.65 -21.11
N ALA A 171 -6.48 1.93 -20.73
CA ALA A 171 -7.65 2.33 -19.96
C ALA A 171 -8.97 1.96 -20.68
N ARG A 172 -9.09 2.30 -21.95
CA ARG A 172 -10.27 1.90 -22.77
C ARG A 172 -10.45 0.40 -22.83
N ARG A 173 -9.37 -0.36 -23.05
CA ARG A 173 -9.44 -1.84 -23.09
C ARG A 173 -9.94 -2.43 -21.76
N CYS A 174 -9.57 -1.83 -20.64
CA CYS A 174 -10.09 -2.24 -19.33
C CYS A 174 -11.59 -1.94 -19.19
N LEU A 175 -12.01 -0.73 -19.60
CA LEU A 175 -13.42 -0.32 -19.55
C LEU A 175 -14.31 -1.15 -20.47
N ASP A 176 -13.82 -1.54 -21.64
CA ASP A 176 -14.53 -2.35 -22.65
C ASP A 176 -14.51 -3.85 -22.32
N SER A 177 -13.80 -4.27 -21.26
CA SER A 177 -13.75 -5.68 -20.86
C SER A 177 -15.12 -6.15 -20.39
N ARG A 178 -15.58 -7.24 -20.95
CA ARG A 178 -16.84 -7.88 -20.52
C ARG A 178 -16.69 -8.39 -19.07
N PRO A 179 -17.74 -8.25 -18.22
CA PRO A 179 -17.76 -8.78 -16.86
C PRO A 179 -17.79 -10.32 -16.85
#